data_36f2444bd8d8a436c63a5a5ca0a8f1b9
#
_entry.id   36f2444bd8d8a436c63a5a5ca0a8f1b9
#
_cell.length_a   1.000
_cell.length_b   1.000
_cell.length_c   1.000
_cell.angle_alpha   90.00
_cell.angle_beta   90.00
_cell.angle_gamma   90.00
#
_symmetry.space_group_name_H-M   'P 1'
#
loop_
_entity.id
_entity.type
_entity.pdbx_description
1 polymer ?
#
loop_
_entity_poly.entity_id
_entity_poly.type
_entity_poly.pdbx_seq_one_letter_code
_entity_poly.pdbx_strand_id
1 'polypeptide(L)'
;MQFFPAALQNLADQFARLPGIGNKTAQRLAFYVLGLPTEAAEEFAAAILEAKKQVHTCPNCQNLTDRELCPICDDDMRDESIICVVAEPKDVIAMERSREFRGRYHVLHGVISPLNHVTQEDIKIKELLHRVATGKVQEVIMATNPDTEGEATAMYISRLLRPMEVKVTRLAYGVPVGSQLEYADEVTLSRALEGRQEM
;
A
#
# COMPACT_ATOMS: atom_id res chain seq x y z
N MET A 1 -13.43 28.50 28.40
CA MET A 1 -14.65 27.84 28.91
C MET A 1 -14.80 26.51 28.19
N GLN A 2 -14.80 25.42 28.93
CA GLN A 2 -15.04 24.09 28.36
C GLN A 2 -16.56 23.89 28.26
N PHE A 3 -17.10 23.94 27.04
CA PHE A 3 -18.55 23.82 26.78
C PHE A 3 -19.04 22.37 26.72
N PHE A 4 -18.12 21.39 26.67
CA PHE A 4 -18.44 19.96 26.59
C PHE A 4 -18.04 19.24 27.88
N PRO A 5 -18.75 18.18 28.26
CA PRO A 5 -18.29 17.24 29.27
C PRO A 5 -16.90 16.67 28.89
N ALA A 6 -16.03 16.48 29.87
CA ALA A 6 -14.65 16.05 29.61
C ALA A 6 -14.54 14.77 28.78
N ALA A 7 -15.43 13.79 29.01
CA ALA A 7 -15.47 12.55 28.25
C ALA A 7 -15.81 12.77 26.77
N LEU A 8 -16.75 13.66 26.46
CA LEU A 8 -17.12 14.01 25.10
C LEU A 8 -16.00 14.76 24.38
N GLN A 9 -15.35 15.68 25.08
CA GLN A 9 -14.19 16.39 24.55
C GLN A 9 -13.05 15.42 24.21
N ASN A 10 -12.74 14.51 25.12
CA ASN A 10 -11.70 13.48 24.88
C ASN A 10 -12.01 12.62 23.64
N LEU A 11 -13.26 12.18 23.47
CA LEU A 11 -13.67 11.41 22.29
C LEU A 11 -13.52 12.25 21.00
N ALA A 12 -13.92 13.51 21.01
CA ALA A 12 -13.73 14.41 19.89
C ALA A 12 -12.25 14.61 19.56
N ASP A 13 -11.40 14.78 20.56
CA ASP A 13 -9.95 14.92 20.38
C ASP A 13 -9.32 13.66 19.77
N GLN A 14 -9.80 12.45 20.13
CA GLN A 14 -9.32 11.22 19.46
C GLN A 14 -9.71 11.19 17.98
N PHE A 15 -10.94 11.58 17.63
CA PHE A 15 -11.32 11.68 16.21
C PHE A 15 -10.53 12.75 15.46
N ALA A 16 -10.21 13.88 16.09
CA ALA A 16 -9.42 14.95 15.47
C ALA A 16 -7.96 14.54 15.16
N ARG A 17 -7.45 13.46 15.78
CA ARG A 17 -6.13 12.90 15.48
C ARG A 17 -6.09 12.08 14.20
N LEU A 18 -7.26 11.72 13.64
CA LEU A 18 -7.34 10.93 12.42
C LEU A 18 -7.02 11.83 11.21
N PRO A 19 -6.21 11.33 10.23
CA PRO A 19 -5.87 12.09 9.04
C PRO A 19 -7.12 12.55 8.30
N GLY A 20 -7.17 13.82 7.88
CA GLY A 20 -8.29 14.40 7.16
C GLY A 20 -9.51 14.75 8.02
N ILE A 21 -9.49 14.51 9.33
CA ILE A 21 -10.58 14.85 10.24
C ILE A 21 -10.26 16.17 10.96
N GLY A 22 -10.94 17.24 10.58
CA GLY A 22 -10.86 18.52 11.29
C GLY A 22 -11.74 18.55 12.54
N ASN A 23 -11.50 19.51 13.43
CA ASN A 23 -12.19 19.64 14.72
C ASN A 23 -13.72 19.63 14.61
N LYS A 24 -14.30 20.29 13.59
CA LYS A 24 -15.75 20.32 13.39
C LYS A 24 -16.33 18.94 13.06
N THR A 25 -15.63 18.18 12.22
CA THR A 25 -16.01 16.81 11.86
C THR A 25 -15.82 15.87 13.06
N ALA A 26 -14.72 16.01 13.80
CA ALA A 26 -14.44 15.24 15.01
C ALA A 26 -15.54 15.40 16.06
N GLN A 27 -15.98 16.63 16.32
CA GLN A 27 -17.10 16.88 17.21
C GLN A 27 -18.40 16.21 16.73
N ARG A 28 -18.71 16.30 15.43
CA ARG A 28 -19.90 15.62 14.87
C ARG A 28 -19.83 14.11 15.04
N LEU A 29 -18.67 13.49 14.83
CA LEU A 29 -18.47 12.07 15.05
C LEU A 29 -18.64 11.70 16.53
N ALA A 30 -18.10 12.50 17.45
CA ALA A 30 -18.26 12.25 18.87
C ALA A 30 -19.72 12.31 19.32
N PHE A 31 -20.49 13.30 18.84
CA PHE A 31 -21.94 13.37 19.10
C PHE A 31 -22.70 12.19 18.49
N TYR A 32 -22.31 11.74 17.28
CA TYR A 32 -22.92 10.58 16.64
C TYR A 32 -22.72 9.32 17.50
N VAL A 33 -21.49 9.06 17.94
CA VAL A 33 -21.18 7.90 18.80
C VAL A 33 -21.94 7.98 20.13
N LEU A 34 -22.06 9.16 20.72
CA LEU A 34 -22.82 9.35 21.96
C LEU A 34 -24.33 9.04 21.78
N GLY A 35 -24.84 9.23 20.57
CA GLY A 35 -26.25 8.90 20.23
C GLY A 35 -26.50 7.44 19.87
N LEU A 36 -25.45 6.62 19.75
CA LEU A 36 -25.60 5.19 19.50
C LEU A 36 -26.10 4.44 20.76
N PRO A 37 -26.80 3.32 20.60
CA PRO A 37 -26.97 2.36 21.69
C PRO A 37 -25.63 1.94 22.26
N THR A 38 -25.57 1.65 23.57
CA THR A 38 -24.34 1.27 24.25
C THR A 38 -23.66 0.07 23.59
N GLU A 39 -24.44 -0.93 23.20
CA GLU A 39 -23.99 -2.16 22.54
C GLU A 39 -23.26 -1.83 21.21
N ALA A 40 -23.81 -0.90 20.40
CA ALA A 40 -23.20 -0.50 19.14
C ALA A 40 -21.91 0.29 19.33
N ALA A 41 -21.83 1.09 20.40
CA ALA A 41 -20.59 1.79 20.76
C ALA A 41 -19.51 0.82 21.26
N GLU A 42 -19.88 -0.19 22.03
CA GLU A 42 -18.98 -1.26 22.50
C GLU A 42 -18.46 -2.09 21.32
N GLU A 43 -19.34 -2.48 20.39
CA GLU A 43 -18.97 -3.20 19.16
C GLU A 43 -17.98 -2.40 18.32
N PHE A 44 -18.21 -1.11 18.14
CA PHE A 44 -17.29 -0.22 17.42
C PHE A 44 -15.91 -0.13 18.09
N ALA A 45 -15.89 0.04 19.41
CA ALA A 45 -14.64 0.08 20.16
C ALA A 45 -13.91 -1.28 20.13
N ALA A 46 -14.64 -2.39 20.24
CA ALA A 46 -14.10 -3.73 20.13
C ALA A 46 -13.47 -3.99 18.76
N ALA A 47 -14.13 -3.59 17.66
CA ALA A 47 -13.62 -3.75 16.30
C ALA A 47 -12.26 -3.05 16.10
N ILE A 48 -12.07 -1.84 16.67
CA ILE A 48 -10.79 -1.12 16.62
C ILE A 48 -9.70 -1.92 17.35
N LEU A 49 -9.99 -2.39 18.55
CA LEU A 49 -9.04 -3.12 19.37
C LEU A 49 -8.69 -4.48 18.75
N GLU A 50 -9.67 -5.18 18.22
CA GLU A 50 -9.50 -6.48 17.58
C GLU A 50 -8.66 -6.36 16.30
N ALA A 51 -8.97 -5.43 15.41
CA ALA A 51 -8.16 -5.17 14.23
C ALA A 51 -6.71 -4.87 14.60
N LYS A 52 -6.47 -4.05 15.65
CA LYS A 52 -5.11 -3.71 16.10
C LYS A 52 -4.36 -4.90 16.69
N LYS A 53 -5.05 -5.88 17.28
CA LYS A 53 -4.44 -7.07 17.90
C LYS A 53 -4.19 -8.20 16.90
N GLN A 54 -5.12 -8.41 15.97
CA GLN A 54 -5.09 -9.57 15.08
C GLN A 54 -4.35 -9.30 13.78
N VAL A 55 -4.46 -8.08 13.23
CA VAL A 55 -3.82 -7.76 11.96
C VAL A 55 -2.33 -7.51 12.15
N HIS A 56 -1.53 -8.28 11.42
CA HIS A 56 -0.08 -8.19 11.40
C HIS A 56 0.45 -8.32 9.97
N THR A 57 1.75 -8.21 9.77
CA THR A 57 2.38 -8.39 8.45
C THR A 57 2.61 -9.87 8.17
N CYS A 58 2.24 -10.31 6.97
CA CYS A 58 2.57 -11.64 6.47
C CYS A 58 4.10 -11.82 6.43
N PRO A 59 4.67 -12.85 7.05
CA PRO A 59 6.12 -13.04 7.13
C PRO A 59 6.77 -13.22 5.75
N ASN A 60 6.01 -13.66 4.75
CA ASN A 60 6.53 -13.90 3.41
C ASN A 60 6.50 -12.63 2.53
N CYS A 61 5.35 -11.96 2.40
CA CYS A 61 5.18 -10.86 1.44
C CYS A 61 5.03 -9.48 2.07
N GLN A 62 5.02 -9.40 3.39
CA GLN A 62 4.83 -8.16 4.17
C GLN A 62 3.45 -7.50 3.96
N ASN A 63 2.48 -8.15 3.30
CA ASN A 63 1.10 -7.67 3.25
C ASN A 63 0.40 -7.87 4.61
N LEU A 64 -0.71 -7.18 4.84
CA LEU A 64 -1.49 -7.35 6.06
C LEU A 64 -2.26 -8.67 6.04
N THR A 65 -2.33 -9.33 7.20
CA THR A 65 -3.06 -10.59 7.41
C THR A 65 -3.46 -10.75 8.86
N ASP A 66 -4.49 -11.54 9.11
CA ASP A 66 -4.93 -12.05 10.40
C ASP A 66 -4.65 -13.54 10.59
N ARG A 67 -3.89 -14.14 9.62
CA ARG A 67 -3.51 -15.56 9.57
C ARG A 67 -2.00 -15.69 9.51
N GLU A 68 -1.48 -16.90 9.69
CA GLU A 68 -0.04 -17.17 9.58
C GLU A 68 0.53 -16.69 8.25
N LEU A 69 -0.13 -17.01 7.12
CA LEU A 69 0.14 -16.46 5.80
C LEU A 69 -1.08 -15.69 5.27
N CYS A 70 -0.85 -14.65 4.50
CA CYS A 70 -1.95 -13.98 3.82
C CYS A 70 -2.56 -14.87 2.73
N PRO A 71 -3.84 -14.68 2.33
CA PRO A 71 -4.51 -15.51 1.34
C PRO A 71 -3.76 -15.63 0.01
N ILE A 72 -2.96 -14.62 -0.37
CA ILE A 72 -2.16 -14.64 -1.60
C ILE A 72 -0.93 -15.54 -1.47
N CYS A 73 -0.28 -15.54 -0.30
CA CYS A 73 0.87 -16.40 -0.06
C CYS A 73 0.50 -17.86 0.25
N ASP A 74 -0.71 -18.07 0.72
CA ASP A 74 -1.27 -19.39 1.04
C ASP A 74 -1.89 -20.09 -0.21
N ASP A 75 -2.04 -19.35 -1.31
CA ASP A 75 -2.60 -19.87 -2.57
C ASP A 75 -1.50 -20.51 -3.43
N ASP A 76 -1.48 -21.86 -3.47
CA ASP A 76 -0.53 -22.66 -4.25
C ASP A 76 -0.72 -22.54 -5.77
N MET A 77 -1.85 -21.97 -6.23
CA MET A 77 -2.10 -21.72 -7.65
C MET A 77 -1.41 -20.47 -8.18
N ARG A 78 -0.78 -19.70 -7.30
CA ARG A 78 -0.06 -18.49 -7.67
C ARG A 78 1.39 -18.78 -8.06
N ASP A 79 1.83 -18.11 -9.10
CA ASP A 79 3.19 -18.23 -9.62
C ASP A 79 4.21 -17.61 -8.64
N GLU A 80 5.03 -18.47 -8.02
CA GLU A 80 6.09 -18.05 -7.10
C GLU A 80 7.28 -17.38 -7.81
N SER A 81 7.40 -17.56 -9.12
CA SER A 81 8.54 -17.04 -9.89
C SER A 81 8.38 -15.54 -10.21
N ILE A 82 7.20 -14.96 -10.00
CA ILE A 82 6.91 -13.55 -10.30
C ILE A 82 6.48 -12.82 -9.04
N ILE A 83 7.21 -11.77 -8.68
CA ILE A 83 6.89 -10.89 -7.55
C ILE A 83 6.54 -9.50 -8.06
N CYS A 84 5.34 -9.00 -7.72
CA CYS A 84 4.95 -7.61 -7.90
C CYS A 84 5.22 -6.82 -6.62
N VAL A 85 6.12 -5.85 -6.69
CA VAL A 85 6.54 -5.01 -5.55
C VAL A 85 5.73 -3.73 -5.53
N VAL A 86 5.00 -3.52 -4.45
CA VAL A 86 4.14 -2.35 -4.23
C VAL A 86 4.58 -1.57 -3.00
N ALA A 87 4.20 -0.29 -2.92
CA ALA A 87 4.56 0.56 -1.79
C ALA A 87 3.72 0.25 -0.54
N GLU A 88 2.41 0.05 -0.68
CA GLU A 88 1.51 -0.08 0.45
C GLU A 88 0.53 -1.26 0.29
N PRO A 89 -0.04 -1.79 1.40
CA PRO A 89 -1.02 -2.88 1.34
C PRO A 89 -2.27 -2.56 0.50
N LYS A 90 -2.68 -1.29 0.46
CA LYS A 90 -3.82 -0.85 -0.37
C LYS A 90 -3.58 -1.05 -1.87
N ASP A 91 -2.31 -1.01 -2.31
CA ASP A 91 -1.93 -1.19 -3.71
C ASP A 91 -2.15 -2.65 -4.14
N VAL A 92 -1.90 -3.61 -3.24
CA VAL A 92 -2.25 -5.03 -3.46
C VAL A 92 -3.74 -5.16 -3.75
N ILE A 93 -4.60 -4.49 -2.96
CA ILE A 93 -6.05 -4.53 -3.15
C ILE A 93 -6.43 -3.95 -4.51
N ALA A 94 -5.76 -2.87 -4.95
CA ALA A 94 -6.01 -2.25 -6.25
C ALA A 94 -5.63 -3.21 -7.40
N MET A 95 -4.46 -3.86 -7.30
CA MET A 95 -3.99 -4.84 -8.30
C MET A 95 -4.90 -6.07 -8.37
N GLU A 96 -5.32 -6.62 -7.24
CA GLU A 96 -6.19 -7.80 -7.17
C GLU A 96 -7.59 -7.56 -7.74
N ARG A 97 -8.06 -6.31 -7.77
CA ARG A 97 -9.34 -5.96 -8.42
C ARG A 97 -9.34 -6.24 -9.93
N SER A 98 -8.18 -6.19 -10.59
CA SER A 98 -8.09 -6.53 -12.01
C SER A 98 -8.30 -8.01 -12.27
N ARG A 99 -7.97 -8.89 -11.31
CA ARG A 99 -7.99 -10.37 -11.41
C ARG A 99 -7.05 -10.94 -12.48
N GLU A 100 -6.17 -10.13 -13.03
CA GLU A 100 -5.26 -10.52 -14.13
C GLU A 100 -3.90 -11.00 -13.61
N PHE A 101 -3.44 -10.47 -12.45
CA PHE A 101 -2.15 -10.84 -11.91
C PHE A 101 -2.23 -12.16 -11.13
N ARG A 102 -1.41 -13.14 -11.52
CA ARG A 102 -1.36 -14.46 -10.91
C ARG A 102 -0.06 -14.75 -10.15
N GLY A 103 0.85 -13.79 -10.10
CA GLY A 103 2.05 -13.87 -9.29
C GLY A 103 1.80 -13.57 -7.81
N ARG A 104 2.90 -13.42 -7.07
CA ARG A 104 2.89 -13.03 -5.65
C ARG A 104 3.28 -11.57 -5.48
N TYR A 105 2.96 -10.98 -4.34
CA TYR A 105 3.31 -9.59 -4.03
C TYR A 105 4.44 -9.49 -3.02
N HIS A 106 5.03 -8.32 -2.95
CA HIS A 106 5.84 -7.87 -1.83
C HIS A 106 5.51 -6.41 -1.51
N VAL A 107 5.18 -6.13 -0.24
CA VAL A 107 4.79 -4.80 0.22
C VAL A 107 5.96 -4.16 0.94
N LEU A 108 6.37 -2.98 0.47
CA LEU A 108 7.52 -2.25 1.03
C LEU A 108 7.18 -1.49 2.32
N HIS A 109 5.90 -1.17 2.57
CA HIS A 109 5.43 -0.27 3.63
C HIS A 109 5.98 1.15 3.52
N GLY A 110 6.16 1.63 2.30
CA GLY A 110 6.60 3.00 1.98
C GLY A 110 7.50 3.06 0.76
N VAL A 111 8.06 4.23 0.55
CA VAL A 111 9.07 4.54 -0.47
C VAL A 111 10.22 5.30 0.17
N ILE A 112 11.40 5.29 -0.44
CA ILE A 112 12.53 6.11 -0.01
C ILE A 112 12.14 7.58 -0.20
N SER A 113 12.08 8.33 0.88
CA SER A 113 11.64 9.73 0.91
C SER A 113 12.56 10.54 1.83
N PRO A 114 13.60 11.19 1.28
CA PRO A 114 14.48 12.04 2.07
C PRO A 114 13.75 13.20 2.75
N LEU A 115 12.71 13.74 2.11
CA LEU A 115 11.89 14.82 2.66
C LEU A 115 11.10 14.40 3.91
N ASN A 116 10.69 13.14 3.96
CA ASN A 116 9.96 12.55 5.08
C ASN A 116 10.87 11.75 6.02
N HIS A 117 12.19 11.84 5.86
CA HIS A 117 13.20 11.10 6.62
C HIS A 117 13.02 9.57 6.56
N VAL A 118 12.44 9.04 5.47
CA VAL A 118 12.30 7.60 5.21
C VAL A 118 13.49 7.11 4.40
N THR A 119 14.27 6.22 5.00
CA THR A 119 15.46 5.61 4.39
C THR A 119 15.13 4.22 3.84
N GLN A 120 16.08 3.61 3.13
CA GLN A 120 15.97 2.22 2.68
C GLN A 120 15.87 1.20 3.82
N GLU A 121 16.23 1.58 5.05
CA GLU A 121 16.18 0.70 6.22
C GLU A 121 14.80 0.70 6.90
N ASP A 122 14.01 1.74 6.65
CA ASP A 122 12.68 1.91 7.23
C ASP A 122 11.61 1.12 6.46
N ILE A 123 11.92 0.70 5.22
CA ILE A 123 11.01 -0.04 4.35
C ILE A 123 11.51 -1.47 4.07
N LYS A 124 10.63 -2.36 3.62
CA LYS A 124 10.84 -3.81 3.54
C LYS A 124 11.66 -4.28 2.33
N ILE A 125 12.78 -3.61 2.05
CA ILE A 125 13.70 -3.98 0.96
C ILE A 125 14.54 -5.21 1.34
N LYS A 126 15.02 -5.31 2.58
CA LYS A 126 15.84 -6.44 3.04
C LYS A 126 15.08 -7.76 2.92
N GLU A 127 13.82 -7.76 3.29
CA GLU A 127 12.93 -8.91 3.19
C GLU A 127 12.68 -9.33 1.72
N LEU A 128 12.56 -8.35 0.80
CA LEU A 128 12.49 -8.61 -0.63
C LEU A 128 13.75 -9.31 -1.14
N LEU A 129 14.93 -8.75 -0.82
CA LEU A 129 16.21 -9.31 -1.26
C LEU A 129 16.42 -10.75 -0.72
N HIS A 130 16.08 -10.98 0.55
CA HIS A 130 16.13 -12.31 1.13
C HIS A 130 15.24 -13.31 0.38
N ARG A 131 14.05 -12.87 0.02
CA ARG A 131 13.07 -13.67 -0.72
C ARG A 131 13.55 -14.01 -2.14
N VAL A 132 14.14 -13.05 -2.83
CA VAL A 132 14.73 -13.26 -4.17
C VAL A 132 15.95 -14.17 -4.10
N ALA A 133 16.76 -14.07 -3.05
CA ALA A 133 17.96 -14.90 -2.85
C ALA A 133 17.66 -16.42 -2.72
N THR A 134 16.40 -16.82 -2.52
CA THR A 134 16.00 -18.24 -2.54
C THR A 134 16.17 -18.92 -3.90
N GLY A 135 16.36 -18.14 -4.98
CA GLY A 135 16.59 -18.63 -6.35
C GLY A 135 15.34 -19.08 -7.10
N LYS A 136 14.15 -18.95 -6.50
CA LYS A 136 12.86 -19.29 -7.15
C LYS A 136 12.32 -18.17 -8.01
N VAL A 137 12.69 -16.93 -7.70
CA VAL A 137 12.13 -15.71 -8.34
C VAL A 137 12.88 -15.45 -9.64
N GLN A 138 12.14 -15.34 -10.74
CA GLN A 138 12.65 -15.05 -12.08
C GLN A 138 12.37 -13.62 -12.51
N GLU A 139 11.26 -13.03 -12.04
CA GLU A 139 10.88 -11.66 -12.38
C GLU A 139 10.38 -10.90 -11.14
N VAL A 140 10.85 -9.65 -11.03
CA VAL A 140 10.37 -8.67 -10.07
C VAL A 140 9.77 -7.49 -10.84
N ILE A 141 8.46 -7.29 -10.70
CA ILE A 141 7.72 -6.18 -11.30
C ILE A 141 7.67 -5.04 -10.29
N MET A 142 8.27 -3.90 -10.60
CA MET A 142 8.19 -2.71 -9.77
C MET A 142 6.87 -1.98 -10.05
N ALA A 143 6.01 -1.90 -9.03
CA ALA A 143 4.68 -1.30 -9.06
C ALA A 143 4.50 -0.20 -7.99
N THR A 144 5.60 0.47 -7.62
CA THR A 144 5.54 1.71 -6.84
C THR A 144 4.88 2.83 -7.64
N ASN A 145 4.35 3.87 -6.99
CA ASN A 145 3.72 4.99 -7.68
C ASN A 145 4.68 5.64 -8.72
N PRO A 146 4.15 6.19 -9.81
CA PRO A 146 4.93 6.86 -10.85
C PRO A 146 5.29 8.32 -10.47
N ASP A 147 5.64 8.54 -9.22
CA ASP A 147 6.15 9.80 -8.69
C ASP A 147 7.67 9.73 -8.47
N THR A 148 8.27 10.85 -8.11
CA THR A 148 9.73 10.96 -7.94
C THR A 148 10.28 9.97 -6.90
N GLU A 149 9.59 9.78 -5.79
CA GLU A 149 10.02 8.91 -4.70
C GLU A 149 9.84 7.43 -5.06
N GLY A 150 8.72 7.08 -5.69
CA GLY A 150 8.45 5.73 -6.16
C GLY A 150 9.40 5.30 -7.27
N GLU A 151 9.76 6.20 -8.20
CA GLU A 151 10.76 5.95 -9.24
C GLU A 151 12.16 5.77 -8.65
N ALA A 152 12.57 6.66 -7.74
CA ALA A 152 13.86 6.54 -7.06
C ALA A 152 13.98 5.22 -6.30
N THR A 153 12.90 4.81 -5.63
CA THR A 153 12.80 3.54 -4.90
C THR A 153 12.92 2.34 -5.85
N ALA A 154 12.18 2.37 -6.97
CA ALA A 154 12.24 1.32 -8.00
C ALA A 154 13.66 1.18 -8.60
N MET A 155 14.29 2.30 -8.93
CA MET A 155 15.67 2.31 -9.43
C MET A 155 16.67 1.79 -8.40
N TYR A 156 16.51 2.15 -7.14
CA TYR A 156 17.36 1.66 -6.07
C TYR A 156 17.27 0.14 -5.92
N ILE A 157 16.04 -0.39 -5.83
CA ILE A 157 15.78 -1.84 -5.73
C ILE A 157 16.31 -2.58 -6.97
N SER A 158 16.08 -2.05 -8.18
CA SER A 158 16.58 -2.62 -9.43
C SER A 158 18.10 -2.78 -9.41
N ARG A 159 18.85 -1.80 -8.89
CA ARG A 159 20.31 -1.88 -8.75
C ARG A 159 20.74 -2.99 -7.77
N LEU A 160 20.01 -3.17 -6.67
CA LEU A 160 20.28 -4.23 -5.69
C LEU A 160 19.99 -5.64 -6.24
N LEU A 161 18.98 -5.77 -7.09
CA LEU A 161 18.58 -7.04 -7.70
C LEU A 161 19.46 -7.45 -8.90
N ARG A 162 20.15 -6.49 -9.53
CA ARG A 162 20.97 -6.73 -10.71
C ARG A 162 22.02 -7.85 -10.56
N PRO A 163 22.75 -7.93 -9.44
CA PRO A 163 23.72 -9.02 -9.20
C PRO A 163 23.09 -10.40 -9.01
N MET A 164 21.77 -10.46 -8.77
CA MET A 164 21.02 -11.71 -8.55
C MET A 164 20.47 -12.30 -9.86
N GLU A 165 20.76 -11.67 -11.00
CA GLU A 165 20.35 -12.13 -12.35
C GLU A 165 18.82 -12.32 -12.50
N VAL A 166 18.03 -11.58 -11.70
CA VAL A 166 16.58 -11.57 -11.77
C VAL A 166 16.11 -10.47 -12.73
N LYS A 167 15.17 -10.80 -13.59
CA LYS A 167 14.55 -9.83 -14.49
C LYS A 167 13.77 -8.80 -13.67
N VAL A 168 14.09 -7.51 -13.80
CA VAL A 168 13.35 -6.43 -13.17
C VAL A 168 12.60 -5.65 -14.22
N THR A 169 11.28 -5.58 -14.07
CA THR A 169 10.38 -4.84 -14.97
C THR A 169 9.65 -3.73 -14.20
N ARG A 170 9.02 -2.82 -14.93
CA ARG A 170 8.21 -1.73 -14.39
C ARG A 170 6.83 -1.79 -15.00
N LEU A 171 5.79 -1.45 -14.23
CA LEU A 171 4.47 -1.26 -14.82
C LEU A 171 4.53 -0.21 -15.94
N ALA A 172 3.88 -0.49 -17.05
CA ALA A 172 3.82 0.42 -18.17
C ALA A 172 3.12 1.72 -17.78
N TYR A 173 3.62 2.83 -18.33
CA TYR A 173 2.95 4.13 -18.27
C TYR A 173 2.12 4.31 -19.52
N GLY A 174 0.94 4.93 -19.38
CA GLY A 174 0.09 5.16 -20.54
C GLY A 174 -1.09 6.07 -20.22
N VAL A 175 -1.77 6.47 -21.29
CA VAL A 175 -3.04 7.20 -21.17
C VAL A 175 -4.09 6.24 -20.62
N PRO A 176 -4.86 6.63 -19.58
CA PRO A 176 -5.89 5.76 -19.03
C PRO A 176 -6.95 5.38 -20.06
N VAL A 177 -7.37 4.12 -20.04
CA VAL A 177 -8.42 3.62 -20.96
C VAL A 177 -9.71 4.41 -20.74
N GLY A 178 -10.30 4.90 -21.83
CA GLY A 178 -11.52 5.72 -21.79
C GLY A 178 -11.31 7.21 -21.55
N SER A 179 -10.06 7.67 -21.33
CA SER A 179 -9.75 9.10 -21.30
C SER A 179 -9.51 9.64 -22.72
N GLN A 180 -9.74 10.95 -22.90
CA GLN A 180 -9.42 11.64 -24.14
C GLN A 180 -7.99 12.19 -24.05
N LEU A 181 -7.25 12.15 -25.18
CA LEU A 181 -5.85 12.59 -25.21
C LEU A 181 -5.66 14.06 -24.80
N GLU A 182 -6.65 14.90 -25.07
CA GLU A 182 -6.61 16.34 -24.74
C GLU A 182 -6.57 16.64 -23.23
N TYR A 183 -6.98 15.67 -22.39
CA TYR A 183 -6.93 15.80 -20.93
C TYR A 183 -5.67 15.17 -20.29
N ALA A 184 -4.83 14.51 -21.09
CA ALA A 184 -3.60 13.95 -20.59
C ALA A 184 -2.53 15.07 -20.48
N ASP A 185 -1.82 15.11 -19.36
CA ASP A 185 -0.70 16.03 -19.17
C ASP A 185 0.51 15.65 -20.04
N GLU A 186 1.43 16.60 -20.24
CA GLU A 186 2.60 16.43 -21.10
C GLU A 186 3.51 15.28 -20.67
N VAL A 187 3.64 15.04 -19.34
CA VAL A 187 4.47 13.97 -18.81
C VAL A 187 3.88 12.61 -19.11
N THR A 188 2.57 12.47 -18.91
CA THR A 188 1.81 11.24 -19.26
C THR A 188 1.92 10.92 -20.75
N LEU A 189 1.77 11.92 -21.61
CA LEU A 189 1.89 11.73 -23.07
C LEU A 189 3.32 11.34 -23.47
N SER A 190 4.34 12.00 -22.91
CA SER A 190 5.75 11.66 -23.16
C SER A 190 6.05 10.20 -22.76
N ARG A 191 5.62 9.78 -21.57
CA ARG A 191 5.80 8.41 -21.10
C ARG A 191 5.06 7.39 -21.95
N ALA A 192 3.85 7.70 -22.38
CA ALA A 192 3.07 6.84 -23.27
C ALA A 192 3.75 6.67 -24.64
N LEU A 193 4.36 7.73 -25.19
CA LEU A 193 5.11 7.68 -26.45
C LEU A 193 6.41 6.86 -26.30
N GLU A 194 7.12 7.00 -25.17
CA GLU A 194 8.32 6.21 -24.87
C GLU A 194 7.98 4.71 -24.77
N GLY A 195 6.86 4.38 -24.10
CA GLY A 195 6.39 3.01 -23.86
C GLY A 195 5.52 2.42 -24.97
N ARG A 196 5.41 3.06 -26.17
CA ARG A 196 4.58 2.57 -27.27
C ARG A 196 5.00 1.20 -27.75
N GLN A 197 4.03 0.37 -28.09
CA GLN A 197 4.22 -0.99 -28.61
C GLN A 197 3.82 -1.08 -30.06
N GLU A 198 4.44 -2.02 -30.79
CA GLU A 198 4.01 -2.40 -32.14
C GLU A 198 2.64 -3.08 -32.07
N MET A 199 1.80 -2.81 -33.07
CA MET A 199 0.47 -3.39 -33.24
C MET A 199 0.50 -4.56 -34.22
#